data_acb326bcd8285b5cf67150a86063a36c
#
_entry.id   acb326bcd8285b5cf67150a86063a36c
#
_cell.length_a   1.000
_cell.length_b   1.000
_cell.length_c   1.000
_cell.angle_alpha   90.00
_cell.angle_beta   90.00
_cell.angle_gamma   90.00
#
_symmetry.space_group_name_H-M   'P 1'
#
loop_
_entity.id
_entity.type
_entity.pdbx_description
1 polymer ?
#
loop_
_entity_poly.entity_id
_entity_poly.type
_entity_poly.pdbx_seq_one_letter_code
_entity_poly.pdbx_strand_id
1 'polypeptide(L)'
;MRRRPSLHAIPGRLATGAFILHSGMEKWGAPPERAAGLHQTASAAFPVLRSLSPGVFVRLLSVSEVATGSLLLAPFVRNRVAGAALTAFSGALLTMYWRTPAMRREGSIWPSPAGLAVSKDVWMLGIGLGLLADAAGW
;
A
#
# COMPACT_ATOMS: atom_id res chain seq x y z
N MET A 1 25.76 -11.10 -12.17
CA MET A 1 26.31 -10.46 -10.96
C MET A 1 25.17 -10.16 -9.99
N ARG A 2 25.16 -10.81 -8.83
CA ARG A 2 24.17 -10.46 -7.79
C ARG A 2 24.61 -9.16 -7.15
N ARG A 3 23.97 -8.05 -7.54
CA ARG A 3 24.18 -6.80 -6.81
C ARG A 3 23.61 -6.97 -5.39
N ARG A 4 24.43 -6.77 -4.39
CA ARG A 4 23.98 -6.70 -3.00
C ARG A 4 22.94 -5.56 -2.91
N PRO A 5 21.89 -5.75 -2.08
CA PRO A 5 20.97 -4.64 -1.85
C PRO A 5 21.79 -3.41 -1.40
N SER A 6 21.53 -2.28 -2.01
CA SER A 6 22.19 -1.03 -1.65
C SER A 6 21.84 -0.68 -0.21
N LEU A 7 22.85 -0.34 0.58
CA LEU A 7 22.65 -0.02 2.01
C LEU A 7 21.61 1.09 2.21
N HIS A 8 21.54 2.03 1.28
CA HIS A 8 20.58 3.14 1.38
C HIS A 8 19.13 2.71 1.14
N ALA A 9 18.88 1.55 0.54
CA ALA A 9 17.53 1.02 0.37
C ALA A 9 17.00 0.31 1.62
N ILE A 10 17.87 -0.13 2.52
CA ILE A 10 17.48 -0.93 3.68
C ILE A 10 16.52 -0.19 4.62
N PRO A 11 16.78 1.05 5.04
CA PRO A 11 15.86 1.73 5.97
C PRO A 11 14.45 1.87 5.43
N GLY A 12 14.31 2.25 4.16
CA GLY A 12 12.99 2.39 3.53
C GLY A 12 12.26 1.05 3.42
N ARG A 13 12.97 -0.01 3.05
CA ARG A 13 12.39 -1.36 2.97
C ARG A 13 11.94 -1.89 4.32
N LEU A 14 12.76 -1.71 5.36
CA LEU A 14 12.43 -2.17 6.72
C LEU A 14 11.23 -1.41 7.28
N ALA A 15 11.23 -0.09 7.16
CA ALA A 15 10.15 0.73 7.70
C ALA A 15 8.81 0.45 7.01
N THR A 16 8.78 0.48 5.68
CA THR A 16 7.54 0.23 4.93
C THR A 16 7.11 -1.23 5.03
N GLY A 17 8.04 -2.16 4.95
CA GLY A 17 7.76 -3.58 5.01
C GLY A 17 7.18 -4.00 6.36
N ALA A 18 7.77 -3.55 7.45
CA ALA A 18 7.28 -3.86 8.80
C ALA A 18 5.87 -3.29 9.02
N PHE A 19 5.64 -2.05 8.61
CA PHE A 19 4.34 -1.39 8.78
C PHE A 19 3.25 -2.07 7.94
N ILE A 20 3.54 -2.35 6.66
CA ILE A 20 2.57 -2.98 5.76
C ILE A 20 2.26 -4.41 6.19
N LEU A 21 3.28 -5.18 6.58
CA LEU A 21 3.09 -6.54 7.09
C LEU A 21 2.17 -6.55 8.32
N HIS A 22 2.44 -5.67 9.28
CA HIS A 22 1.62 -5.55 10.48
C HIS A 22 0.17 -5.17 10.13
N SER A 23 -0.01 -4.20 9.24
CA SER A 23 -1.32 -3.78 8.76
C SER A 23 -2.10 -4.92 8.11
N GLY A 24 -1.43 -5.72 7.28
CA GLY A 24 -2.04 -6.89 6.65
C GLY A 24 -2.45 -7.95 7.67
N MET A 25 -1.59 -8.22 8.64
CA MET A 25 -1.89 -9.19 9.71
C MET A 25 -3.10 -8.76 10.56
N GLU A 26 -3.22 -7.47 10.86
CA GLU A 26 -4.37 -6.96 11.60
C GLU A 26 -5.69 -7.11 10.85
N LYS A 27 -5.66 -7.01 9.53
CA LYS A 27 -6.87 -7.13 8.70
C LYS A 27 -7.33 -8.57 8.54
N TRP A 28 -6.45 -9.53 8.74
CA TRP A 28 -6.82 -10.95 8.71
C TRP A 28 -7.70 -11.27 9.90
N GLY A 29 -8.95 -11.60 9.66
CA GLY A 29 -9.91 -11.83 10.72
C GLY A 29 -10.55 -10.57 11.28
N ALA A 30 -10.53 -9.47 10.53
CA ALA A 30 -11.20 -8.22 10.93
C ALA A 30 -12.69 -8.46 11.20
N PRO A 31 -13.28 -7.78 12.22
CA PRO A 31 -14.73 -7.86 12.50
C PRO A 31 -15.57 -7.46 11.28
N PRO A 32 -16.80 -7.99 11.14
CA PRO A 32 -17.65 -7.69 9.98
C PRO A 32 -17.89 -6.19 9.75
N GLU A 33 -18.00 -5.39 10.79
CA GLU A 33 -18.20 -3.93 10.68
C GLU A 33 -16.99 -3.25 10.06
N ARG A 34 -15.77 -3.64 10.46
CA ARG A 34 -14.53 -3.11 9.89
C ARG A 34 -14.38 -3.54 8.44
N ALA A 35 -14.66 -4.80 8.14
CA ALA A 35 -14.62 -5.32 6.78
C ALA A 35 -15.60 -4.56 5.86
N ALA A 36 -16.82 -4.33 6.33
CA ALA A 36 -17.83 -3.58 5.59
C ALA A 36 -17.38 -2.13 5.33
N GLY A 37 -16.80 -1.47 6.33
CA GLY A 37 -16.32 -0.10 6.20
C GLY A 37 -15.17 0.03 5.19
N LEU A 38 -14.20 -0.87 5.24
CA LEU A 38 -13.07 -0.90 4.30
C LEU A 38 -13.57 -1.19 2.88
N HIS A 39 -14.46 -2.15 2.74
CA HIS A 39 -15.05 -2.51 1.44
C HIS A 39 -15.86 -1.37 0.86
N GLN A 40 -16.68 -0.70 1.67
CA GLN A 40 -17.47 0.44 1.23
C GLN A 40 -16.59 1.57 0.69
N THR A 41 -15.54 1.92 1.41
CA THR A 41 -14.60 2.97 0.98
C THR A 41 -13.91 2.60 -0.32
N ALA A 42 -13.38 1.39 -0.42
CA ALA A 42 -12.70 0.92 -1.61
C ALA A 42 -13.64 0.78 -2.82
N SER A 43 -14.86 0.29 -2.60
CA SER A 43 -15.86 0.10 -3.67
C SER A 43 -16.35 1.43 -4.25
N ALA A 44 -16.39 2.48 -3.44
CA ALA A 44 -16.74 3.82 -3.93
C ALA A 44 -15.70 4.34 -4.91
N ALA A 45 -14.42 4.06 -4.69
CA ALA A 45 -13.33 4.45 -5.57
C ALA A 45 -13.16 3.49 -6.76
N PHE A 46 -13.38 2.19 -6.53
CA PHE A 46 -13.24 1.13 -7.52
C PHE A 46 -14.54 0.31 -7.60
N PRO A 47 -15.51 0.71 -8.42
CA PRO A 47 -16.83 0.07 -8.46
C PRO A 47 -16.80 -1.42 -8.76
N VAL A 48 -15.77 -1.92 -9.45
CA VAL A 48 -15.59 -3.35 -9.71
C VAL A 48 -15.53 -4.19 -8.44
N LEU A 49 -15.11 -3.60 -7.31
CA LEU A 49 -15.01 -4.29 -6.03
C LEU A 49 -16.39 -4.58 -5.40
N ARG A 50 -17.45 -3.97 -5.91
CA ARG A 50 -18.82 -4.24 -5.44
C ARG A 50 -19.26 -5.68 -5.67
N SER A 51 -18.65 -6.37 -6.63
CA SER A 51 -18.92 -7.79 -6.91
C SER A 51 -18.36 -8.73 -5.85
N LEU A 52 -17.44 -8.24 -5.01
CA LEU A 52 -16.85 -9.02 -3.91
C LEU A 52 -17.62 -8.79 -2.61
N SER A 53 -17.75 -9.83 -1.80
CA SER A 53 -18.24 -9.64 -0.42
C SER A 53 -17.19 -8.90 0.42
N PRO A 54 -17.61 -8.15 1.46
CA PRO A 54 -16.66 -7.46 2.34
C PRO A 54 -15.61 -8.40 2.95
N GLY A 55 -15.99 -9.60 3.33
CA GLY A 55 -15.07 -10.59 3.90
C GLY A 55 -14.03 -11.07 2.91
N VAL A 56 -14.40 -11.34 1.67
CA VAL A 56 -13.49 -11.73 0.60
C VAL A 56 -12.54 -10.58 0.28
N PHE A 57 -13.07 -9.37 0.16
CA PHE A 57 -12.27 -8.18 -0.12
C PHE A 57 -11.19 -7.97 0.95
N VAL A 58 -11.55 -8.02 2.22
CA VAL A 58 -10.59 -7.81 3.32
C VAL A 58 -9.53 -8.89 3.37
N ARG A 59 -9.87 -10.15 3.07
CA ARG A 59 -8.88 -11.23 2.98
C ARG A 59 -7.91 -11.00 1.83
N LEU A 60 -8.39 -10.58 0.67
CA LEU A 60 -7.52 -10.25 -0.47
C LEU A 60 -6.61 -9.07 -0.15
N LEU A 61 -7.15 -8.04 0.51
CA LEU A 61 -6.36 -6.89 0.96
C LEU A 61 -5.29 -7.32 1.96
N SER A 62 -5.65 -8.13 2.95
CA SER A 62 -4.72 -8.69 3.94
C SER A 62 -3.59 -9.47 3.28
N VAL A 63 -3.91 -10.37 2.34
CA VAL A 63 -2.92 -11.17 1.62
C VAL A 63 -1.99 -10.27 0.79
N SER A 64 -2.54 -9.27 0.10
CA SER A 64 -1.72 -8.34 -0.69
C SER A 64 -0.78 -7.51 0.18
N GLU A 65 -1.22 -7.07 1.34
CA GLU A 65 -0.38 -6.34 2.30
C GLU A 65 0.70 -7.24 2.91
N VAL A 66 0.34 -8.44 3.34
CA VAL A 66 1.31 -9.42 3.88
C VAL A 66 2.34 -9.78 2.82
N ALA A 67 1.93 -10.02 1.59
CA ALA A 67 2.83 -10.31 0.49
C ALA A 67 3.78 -9.14 0.20
N THR A 68 3.25 -7.94 0.09
CA THR A 68 4.06 -6.73 -0.17
C THR A 68 5.05 -6.46 0.96
N GLY A 69 4.59 -6.52 2.20
CA GLY A 69 5.45 -6.35 3.37
C GLY A 69 6.56 -7.40 3.44
N SER A 70 6.22 -8.65 3.15
CA SER A 70 7.20 -9.75 3.14
C SER A 70 8.24 -9.58 2.05
N LEU A 71 7.85 -9.15 0.84
CA LEU A 71 8.78 -8.85 -0.25
C LEU A 71 9.76 -7.73 0.11
N LEU A 72 9.27 -6.72 0.83
CA LEU A 72 10.11 -5.62 1.28
C LEU A 72 11.12 -6.05 2.36
N LEU A 73 10.69 -6.89 3.30
CA LEU A 73 11.51 -7.35 4.41
C LEU A 73 12.50 -8.44 4.04
N ALA A 74 12.21 -9.24 3.01
CA ALA A 74 13.07 -10.36 2.62
C ALA A 74 14.37 -9.87 1.97
N PRO A 75 15.53 -10.16 2.56
CA PRO A 75 16.81 -9.63 2.07
C PRO A 75 17.24 -10.20 0.72
N PHE A 76 16.69 -11.35 0.33
CA PHE A 76 16.98 -12.00 -0.96
C PHE A 76 16.11 -11.49 -2.11
N VAL A 77 15.07 -10.68 -1.81
CA VAL A 77 14.19 -10.09 -2.83
C VAL A 77 14.84 -8.83 -3.39
N ARG A 78 14.94 -8.76 -4.71
CA ARG A 78 15.57 -7.63 -5.42
C ARG A 78 14.76 -6.35 -5.22
N ASN A 79 15.43 -5.21 -5.18
CA ASN A 79 14.79 -3.89 -5.10
C ASN A 79 13.77 -3.66 -6.22
N ARG A 80 14.01 -4.22 -7.41
CA ARG A 80 13.07 -4.13 -8.52
C ARG A 80 11.72 -4.76 -8.19
N VAL A 81 11.71 -5.95 -7.60
CA VAL A 81 10.48 -6.66 -7.23
C VAL A 81 9.79 -5.97 -6.06
N ALA A 82 10.54 -5.68 -5.00
CA ALA A 82 10.01 -5.01 -3.82
C ALA A 82 9.48 -3.61 -4.17
N GLY A 83 10.22 -2.86 -4.99
CA GLY A 83 9.82 -1.54 -5.45
C GLY A 83 8.57 -1.56 -6.32
N ALA A 84 8.45 -2.54 -7.23
CA ALA A 84 7.25 -2.71 -8.06
C ALA A 84 6.01 -3.03 -7.22
N ALA A 85 6.15 -3.93 -6.24
CA ALA A 85 5.05 -4.28 -5.34
C ALA A 85 4.60 -3.07 -4.50
N LEU A 86 5.54 -2.34 -3.91
CA LEU A 86 5.24 -1.17 -3.10
C LEU A 86 4.64 -0.03 -3.93
N THR A 87 5.16 0.20 -5.12
CA THR A 87 4.65 1.23 -6.05
C THR A 87 3.21 0.91 -6.45
N ALA A 88 2.92 -0.35 -6.82
CA ALA A 88 1.58 -0.77 -7.18
C ALA A 88 0.60 -0.63 -6.01
N PHE A 89 0.99 -1.06 -4.82
CA PHE A 89 0.16 -1.00 -3.62
C PHE A 89 -0.13 0.46 -3.22
N SER A 90 0.90 1.27 -3.09
CA SER A 90 0.75 2.69 -2.71
C SER A 90 0.05 3.50 -3.79
N GLY A 91 0.31 3.21 -5.06
CA GLY A 91 -0.37 3.83 -6.18
C GLY A 91 -1.87 3.55 -6.18
N ALA A 92 -2.28 2.32 -5.85
CA ALA A 92 -3.70 1.97 -5.72
C ALA A 92 -4.37 2.75 -4.57
N LEU A 93 -3.71 2.86 -3.42
CA LEU A 93 -4.24 3.62 -2.28
C LEU A 93 -4.35 5.12 -2.59
N LEU A 94 -3.36 5.69 -3.25
CA LEU A 94 -3.41 7.10 -3.67
C LEU A 94 -4.46 7.35 -4.76
N THR A 95 -4.71 6.40 -5.64
CA THR A 95 -5.81 6.47 -6.59
C THR A 95 -7.16 6.48 -5.86
N MET A 96 -7.30 5.65 -4.82
CA MET A 96 -8.49 5.67 -3.96
C MET A 96 -8.66 7.03 -3.28
N TYR A 97 -7.58 7.59 -2.74
CA TYR A 97 -7.57 8.92 -2.16
C TYR A 97 -8.06 9.98 -3.15
N TRP A 98 -7.53 9.97 -4.36
CA TRP A 98 -7.90 10.92 -5.41
C TRP A 98 -9.36 10.78 -5.84
N ARG A 99 -9.87 9.56 -5.92
CA ARG A 99 -11.25 9.28 -6.33
C ARG A 99 -12.28 9.44 -5.22
N THR A 100 -11.86 9.70 -3.99
CA THR A 100 -12.74 9.84 -2.83
C THR A 100 -12.73 11.29 -2.35
N PRO A 101 -13.70 12.14 -2.78
CA PRO A 101 -13.69 13.57 -2.41
C PRO A 101 -13.68 13.81 -0.91
N ALA A 102 -14.31 12.94 -0.10
CA ALA A 102 -14.33 13.05 1.36
C ALA A 102 -12.94 12.93 2.01
N MET A 103 -11.96 12.36 1.32
CA MET A 103 -10.58 12.24 1.80
C MET A 103 -9.75 13.51 1.57
N ARG A 104 -10.27 14.43 0.77
CA ARG A 104 -9.59 15.70 0.45
C ARG A 104 -10.37 16.87 0.99
N ARG A 105 -9.67 17.94 1.35
CA ARG A 105 -10.32 19.22 1.64
C ARG A 105 -10.98 19.76 0.38
N GLU A 106 -12.15 20.38 0.54
CA GLU A 106 -12.90 20.93 -0.59
C GLU A 106 -12.03 21.86 -1.44
N GLY A 107 -12.03 21.62 -2.76
CA GLY A 107 -11.25 22.40 -3.72
C GLY A 107 -9.73 22.28 -3.59
N SER A 108 -9.21 21.25 -2.91
CA SER A 108 -7.79 21.08 -2.60
C SER A 108 -7.32 19.65 -2.83
N ILE A 109 -6.00 19.49 -2.99
CA ILE A 109 -5.33 18.18 -2.99
C ILE A 109 -4.97 17.72 -1.57
N TRP A 110 -5.02 18.62 -0.59
CA TRP A 110 -4.62 18.33 0.78
C TRP A 110 -5.67 17.48 1.50
N PRO A 111 -5.24 16.59 2.42
CA PRO A 111 -6.16 15.66 3.05
C PRO A 111 -7.11 16.32 4.04
N SER A 112 -8.34 15.82 4.04
CA SER A 112 -9.26 16.00 5.15
C SER A 112 -8.85 15.09 6.32
N PRO A 113 -9.44 15.24 7.53
CA PRO A 113 -9.20 14.29 8.61
C PRO A 113 -9.44 12.84 8.23
N ALA A 114 -10.45 12.58 7.39
CA ALA A 114 -10.77 11.23 6.91
C ALA A 114 -9.71 10.66 5.95
N GLY A 115 -9.01 11.52 5.22
CA GLY A 115 -8.03 11.10 4.22
C GLY A 115 -6.58 11.15 4.69
N LEU A 116 -6.32 11.64 5.90
CA LEU A 116 -4.96 11.90 6.37
C LEU A 116 -4.08 10.64 6.32
N ALA A 117 -4.57 9.52 6.82
CA ALA A 117 -3.81 8.27 6.86
C ALA A 117 -3.45 7.78 5.46
N VAL A 118 -4.40 7.84 4.52
CA VAL A 118 -4.18 7.38 3.13
C VAL A 118 -3.25 8.33 2.39
N SER A 119 -3.34 9.64 2.62
CA SER A 119 -2.48 10.62 1.97
C SER A 119 -0.99 10.39 2.26
N LYS A 120 -0.67 9.85 3.42
CA LYS A 120 0.71 9.51 3.80
C LYS A 120 1.32 8.39 2.94
N ASP A 121 0.51 7.66 2.21
CA ASP A 121 0.99 6.64 1.27
C ASP A 121 1.80 7.23 0.12
N VAL A 122 1.78 8.56 -0.06
CA VAL A 122 2.71 9.26 -0.96
C VAL A 122 4.17 9.01 -0.56
N TRP A 123 4.47 8.86 0.72
CA TRP A 123 5.81 8.52 1.20
C TRP A 123 6.22 7.12 0.73
N MET A 124 5.29 6.17 0.80
CA MET A 124 5.51 4.80 0.32
C MET A 124 5.69 4.76 -1.19
N LEU A 125 4.91 5.55 -1.93
CA LEU A 125 5.08 5.69 -3.37
C LEU A 125 6.48 6.21 -3.70
N GLY A 126 6.95 7.23 -3.01
CA GLY A 126 8.30 7.77 -3.17
C GLY A 126 9.38 6.72 -2.92
N ILE A 127 9.23 5.93 -1.86
CA ILE A 127 10.16 4.85 -1.53
C ILE A 127 10.11 3.75 -2.61
N GLY A 128 8.94 3.35 -3.06
CA GLY A 128 8.78 2.35 -4.12
C GLY A 128 9.43 2.78 -5.42
N LEU A 129 9.20 4.01 -5.85
CA LEU A 129 9.85 4.59 -7.03
C LEU A 129 11.36 4.69 -6.86
N GLY A 130 11.83 5.04 -5.67
CA GLY A 130 13.25 5.08 -5.35
C GLY A 130 13.91 3.70 -5.48
N LEU A 131 13.23 2.64 -5.03
CA LEU A 131 13.72 1.26 -5.19
C LEU A 131 13.80 0.86 -6.67
N LEU A 132 12.84 1.27 -7.48
CA LEU A 132 12.85 1.01 -8.92
C LEU A 132 13.97 1.78 -9.61
N ALA A 133 14.19 3.02 -9.24
CA ALA A 133 15.28 3.85 -9.76
C ALA A 133 16.65 3.25 -9.41
N ASP A 134 16.82 2.81 -8.17
CA ASP A 134 18.06 2.15 -7.73
C ASP A 134 18.31 0.86 -8.54
N ALA A 135 17.27 0.07 -8.79
CA ALA A 135 17.36 -1.15 -9.58
C ALA A 135 17.72 -0.85 -11.06
N ALA A 136 17.31 0.32 -11.56
CA ALA A 136 17.64 0.78 -12.92
C ALA A 136 19.06 1.38 -13.01
N GLY A 137 19.75 1.56 -11.88
CA GLY A 137 21.11 2.12 -11.85
C GLY A 137 21.16 3.65 -11.86
N TRP A 138 20.07 4.27 -11.43
CA TRP A 138 19.98 5.76 -11.36
C TRP A 138 20.44 6.28 -10.01
#